data_bde1a628fcd4ca4165332ccc41bd9d8f
#
_entry.id   bde1a628fcd4ca4165332ccc41bd9d8f
#
_cell.length_a   1.000
_cell.length_b   1.000
_cell.length_c   1.000
_cell.angle_alpha   90.00
_cell.angle_beta   90.00
_cell.angle_gamma   90.00
#
_symmetry.space_group_name_H-M   'P 1'
#
loop_
_entity.id
_entity.type
_entity.pdbx_description
1 polymer ?
#
loop_
_entity_poly.entity_id
_entity_poly.type
_entity_poly.pdbx_seq_one_letter_code
_entity_poly.pdbx_strand_id
1 'polypeptide(L)'
;MPVQNITPRMNCAVDATMSVIEGRWKTVILCKLYMNGPMRFYQLMKEIDGVSPRILTKQLKEMESDGIIARKSYPEIPPRVEYSITDKGLSLGPILKAMADWGLKNMFTNKVAFDQDVIIE
;
A
#
# COMPACT_ATOMS: atom_id res chain seq x y z
N MET A 1 8.84 11.75 14.29
CA MET A 1 9.73 11.48 13.18
C MET A 1 10.80 12.56 13.10
N PRO A 2 12.06 12.17 13.02
CA PRO A 2 13.12 13.17 12.93
C PRO A 2 12.99 14.00 11.65
N VAL A 3 13.12 15.31 11.81
CA VAL A 3 12.99 16.22 10.67
C VAL A 3 14.10 16.01 9.65
N GLN A 4 15.27 15.60 10.12
CA GLN A 4 16.42 15.40 9.24
C GLN A 4 16.21 14.29 8.20
N ASN A 5 15.17 13.47 8.35
CA ASN A 5 14.84 12.45 7.36
C ASN A 5 13.99 12.97 6.21
N ILE A 6 13.55 14.22 6.31
CA ILE A 6 12.73 14.84 5.28
C ILE A 6 13.66 15.46 4.25
N THR A 7 13.49 15.07 2.98
CA THR A 7 14.31 15.61 1.91
C THR A 7 13.93 17.07 1.64
N PRO A 8 14.80 17.82 0.94
CA PRO A 8 14.47 19.23 0.61
C PRO A 8 13.14 19.41 -0.12
N ARG A 9 12.66 18.38 -0.83
CA ARG A 9 11.37 18.45 -1.53
C ARG A 9 10.18 18.23 -0.61
N MET A 10 10.41 17.65 0.55
CA MET A 10 9.33 17.36 1.51
C MET A 10 9.29 18.45 2.56
N ASN A 11 8.86 19.64 2.14
CA ASN A 11 8.86 20.79 3.02
C ASN A 11 7.59 20.93 3.85
N CYS A 12 6.70 19.93 3.80
CA CYS A 12 5.53 19.90 4.68
C CYS A 12 5.13 18.47 4.98
N ALA A 13 4.27 18.30 5.98
CA ALA A 13 3.85 16.98 6.43
C ALA A 13 3.06 16.22 5.36
N VAL A 14 2.32 16.94 4.52
CA VAL A 14 1.58 16.31 3.42
C VAL A 14 2.55 15.65 2.44
N ASP A 15 3.62 16.36 2.08
CA ASP A 15 4.63 15.80 1.18
C ASP A 15 5.27 14.56 1.78
N ALA A 16 5.56 14.59 3.08
CA ALA A 16 6.15 13.44 3.76
C ALA A 16 5.22 12.23 3.71
N THR A 17 3.93 12.45 3.95
CA THR A 17 2.94 11.37 3.88
C THR A 17 2.83 10.83 2.46
N MET A 18 2.76 11.72 1.48
CA MET A 18 2.65 11.32 0.09
C MET A 18 3.83 10.47 -0.35
N SER A 19 5.02 10.73 0.16
CA SER A 19 6.20 9.95 -0.22
C SER A 19 6.06 8.47 0.15
N VAL A 20 5.22 8.16 1.12
CA VAL A 20 5.00 6.79 1.58
C VAL A 20 3.93 6.07 0.75
N ILE A 21 2.97 6.80 0.22
CA ILE A 21 1.83 6.22 -0.47
C ILE A 21 1.72 6.61 -1.96
N GLU A 22 2.55 7.53 -2.42
CA GLU A 22 2.45 7.98 -3.81
C GLU A 22 2.90 6.89 -4.78
N GLY A 23 2.42 7.01 -6.01
CA GLY A 23 2.71 6.05 -7.04
C GLY A 23 1.49 5.20 -7.33
N ARG A 24 1.62 4.39 -8.36
CA ARG A 24 0.49 3.65 -8.90
C ARG A 24 0.08 2.46 -8.04
N TRP A 25 1.04 1.86 -7.33
CA TRP A 25 0.82 0.52 -6.80
C TRP A 25 0.72 0.41 -5.29
N LYS A 26 1.30 1.38 -4.54
CA LYS A 26 1.42 1.25 -3.08
C LYS A 26 0.08 1.19 -2.37
N THR A 27 -0.86 2.04 -2.76
CA THR A 27 -2.18 2.05 -2.12
C THR A 27 -2.94 0.77 -2.41
N VAL A 28 -2.82 0.25 -3.64
CA VAL A 28 -3.47 -1.01 -4.00
C VAL A 28 -2.91 -2.16 -3.19
N ILE A 29 -1.59 -2.21 -3.03
CA ILE A 29 -0.95 -3.24 -2.21
C ILE A 29 -1.45 -3.18 -0.77
N LEU A 30 -1.49 -1.97 -0.20
CA LEU A 30 -1.99 -1.80 1.17
C LEU A 30 -3.42 -2.27 1.31
N CYS A 31 -4.27 -1.91 0.35
CA CYS A 31 -5.67 -2.33 0.38
C CYS A 31 -5.81 -3.85 0.33
N LYS A 32 -5.02 -4.50 -0.52
CA LYS A 32 -5.08 -5.96 -0.63
C LYS A 32 -4.63 -6.63 0.66
N LEU A 33 -3.57 -6.14 1.27
CA LEU A 33 -3.09 -6.69 2.54
C LEU A 33 -4.07 -6.39 3.67
N TYR A 34 -4.69 -5.23 3.65
CA TYR A 34 -5.69 -4.88 4.65
C TYR A 34 -6.89 -5.82 4.59
N MET A 35 -7.37 -6.09 3.39
CA MET A 35 -8.58 -6.88 3.20
C MET A 35 -8.36 -8.39 3.37
N ASN A 36 -7.21 -8.87 2.93
CA ASN A 36 -6.95 -10.31 2.88
C ASN A 36 -6.07 -10.82 4.01
N GLY A 37 -5.45 -9.91 4.79
CA GLY A 37 -4.45 -10.31 5.75
C GLY A 37 -3.13 -10.64 5.07
N PRO A 38 -2.25 -11.40 5.73
CA PRO A 38 -0.95 -11.72 5.15
C PRO A 38 -1.08 -12.41 3.79
N MET A 39 -0.25 -11.99 2.85
CA MET A 39 -0.28 -12.52 1.48
C MET A 39 1.13 -12.84 1.01
N ARG A 40 1.23 -13.87 0.18
CA ARG A 40 2.48 -14.22 -0.48
C ARG A 40 2.64 -13.40 -1.75
N PHE A 41 3.87 -13.35 -2.24
CA PHE A 41 4.19 -12.57 -3.43
C PHE A 41 3.28 -12.93 -4.62
N TYR A 42 3.14 -14.23 -4.92
CA TYR A 42 2.35 -14.61 -6.08
C TYR A 42 0.87 -14.33 -5.89
N GLN A 43 0.38 -14.33 -4.64
CA GLN A 43 -1.00 -13.98 -4.38
C GLN A 43 -1.26 -12.51 -4.69
N LEU A 44 -0.31 -11.65 -4.31
CA LEU A 44 -0.38 -10.24 -4.68
C LEU A 44 -0.33 -10.07 -6.19
N MET A 45 0.53 -10.84 -6.87
CA MET A 45 0.60 -10.80 -8.33
C MET A 45 -0.73 -11.14 -8.98
N LYS A 46 -1.44 -12.11 -8.43
CA LYS A 46 -2.74 -12.51 -8.97
C LYS A 46 -3.83 -11.49 -8.71
N GLU A 47 -3.75 -10.82 -7.54
CA GLU A 47 -4.78 -9.87 -7.12
C GLU A 47 -4.63 -8.50 -7.74
N ILE A 48 -3.44 -8.15 -8.21
CA ILE A 48 -3.16 -6.81 -8.72
C ILE A 48 -2.93 -6.88 -10.23
N ASP A 49 -3.90 -6.41 -10.97
CA ASP A 49 -3.83 -6.41 -12.44
C ASP A 49 -2.75 -5.46 -12.94
N GLY A 50 -1.94 -5.97 -13.86
CA GLY A 50 -1.01 -5.11 -14.58
C GLY A 50 0.33 -4.86 -13.90
N VAL A 51 0.52 -5.33 -12.67
CA VAL A 51 1.81 -5.16 -12.02
C VAL A 51 2.77 -6.25 -12.48
N SER A 52 4.01 -5.88 -12.79
CA SER A 52 5.04 -6.87 -13.12
C SER A 52 5.72 -7.35 -11.85
N PRO A 53 6.35 -8.55 -11.90
CA PRO A 53 7.12 -9.03 -10.74
C PRO A 53 8.20 -8.06 -10.32
N ARG A 54 8.85 -7.41 -11.27
CA ARG A 54 9.93 -6.47 -10.99
C ARG A 54 9.39 -5.24 -10.23
N ILE A 55 8.27 -4.72 -10.70
CA ILE A 55 7.66 -3.54 -10.07
C ILE A 55 7.13 -3.90 -8.70
N LEU A 56 6.46 -5.03 -8.57
CA LEU A 56 5.94 -5.45 -7.27
C LEU A 56 7.07 -5.64 -6.26
N THR A 57 8.16 -6.26 -6.67
CA THR A 57 9.33 -6.43 -5.80
C THR A 57 9.85 -5.08 -5.32
N LYS A 58 9.97 -4.14 -6.24
CA LYS A 58 10.46 -2.79 -5.90
C LYS A 58 9.53 -2.09 -4.92
N GLN A 59 8.23 -2.13 -5.18
CA GLN A 59 7.25 -1.48 -4.31
C GLN A 59 7.24 -2.10 -2.92
N LEU A 60 7.27 -3.42 -2.84
CA LEU A 60 7.27 -4.10 -1.55
C LEU A 60 8.51 -3.75 -0.73
N LYS A 61 9.67 -3.64 -1.37
CA LYS A 61 10.89 -3.25 -0.67
C LYS A 61 10.80 -1.83 -0.13
N GLU A 62 10.26 -0.91 -0.91
CA GLU A 62 10.09 0.47 -0.48
C GLU A 62 9.12 0.55 0.69
N MET A 63 8.01 -0.17 0.61
CA MET A 63 7.00 -0.15 1.66
C MET A 63 7.51 -0.80 2.95
N GLU A 64 8.30 -1.84 2.83
CA GLU A 64 8.95 -2.47 3.97
C GLU A 64 9.96 -1.51 4.60
N SER A 65 10.74 -0.83 3.78
CA SER A 65 11.71 0.15 4.26
C SER A 65 11.02 1.30 5.01
N ASP A 66 9.84 1.70 4.54
CA ASP A 66 9.05 2.74 5.21
C ASP A 66 8.32 2.23 6.45
N GLY A 67 8.38 0.94 6.70
CA GLY A 67 7.79 0.35 7.90
C GLY A 67 6.29 0.17 7.85
N ILE A 68 5.65 0.33 6.69
CA ILE A 68 4.19 0.18 6.59
C ILE A 68 3.76 -1.24 6.28
N ILE A 69 4.68 -2.07 5.79
CA ILE A 69 4.46 -3.51 5.69
C ILE A 69 5.65 -4.25 6.29
N ALA A 70 5.42 -5.50 6.63
CA ALA A 70 6.45 -6.39 7.16
C ALA A 70 6.56 -7.62 6.27
N ARG A 71 7.77 -8.12 6.14
CA ARG A 71 8.06 -9.34 5.41
C ARG A 71 8.49 -10.40 6.41
N LYS A 72 7.85 -11.54 6.40
CA LYS A 72 8.17 -12.64 7.31
C LYS A 72 8.50 -13.89 6.52
N SER A 73 9.67 -14.47 6.80
CA SER A 73 10.09 -15.74 6.22
C SER A 73 9.78 -16.86 7.19
N TYR A 74 9.33 -17.98 6.64
CA TYR A 74 9.06 -19.19 7.40
C TYR A 74 10.01 -20.27 6.93
N PRO A 75 10.66 -20.99 7.86
CA PRO A 75 11.62 -22.04 7.51
C PRO A 75 10.91 -23.33 7.10
N GLU A 76 10.23 -23.27 5.98
CA GLU A 76 9.49 -24.39 5.41
C GLU A 76 10.15 -24.86 4.12
N ILE A 77 9.71 -25.99 3.62
CA ILE A 77 10.16 -26.52 2.32
C ILE A 77 8.92 -26.76 1.47
N PRO A 78 8.72 -25.95 0.40
CA PRO A 78 9.55 -24.82 -0.02
C PRO A 78 9.42 -23.63 0.96
N PRO A 79 10.40 -22.73 0.96
CA PRO A 79 10.33 -21.56 1.85
C PRO A 79 9.09 -20.73 1.61
N ARG A 80 8.52 -20.23 2.68
CA ARG A 80 7.33 -19.37 2.59
C ARG A 80 7.69 -17.98 3.07
N VAL A 81 7.30 -16.98 2.28
CA VAL A 81 7.47 -15.58 2.63
C VAL A 81 6.10 -14.92 2.56
N GLU A 82 5.73 -14.21 3.60
CA GLU A 82 4.46 -13.49 3.67
C GLU A 82 4.69 -12.02 3.93
N TYR A 83 3.86 -11.20 3.32
CA TYR A 83 3.82 -9.76 3.55
C TYR A 83 2.55 -9.43 4.33
N SER A 84 2.68 -8.57 5.30
CA SER A 84 1.54 -8.14 6.11
C SER A 84 1.63 -6.65 6.39
N ILE A 85 0.48 -6.05 6.69
CA ILE A 85 0.44 -4.65 7.04
C ILE A 85 0.84 -4.49 8.51
N THR A 86 1.67 -3.48 8.81
CA THR A 86 2.10 -3.18 10.17
C THR A 86 1.12 -2.25 10.86
N ASP A 87 1.30 -2.01 12.16
CA ASP A 87 0.49 -1.02 12.87
C ASP A 87 0.65 0.37 12.24
N LYS A 88 1.86 0.70 11.82
CA LYS A 88 2.12 1.97 11.12
C LYS A 88 1.33 2.02 9.81
N GLY A 89 1.32 0.92 9.06
CA GLY A 89 0.52 0.82 7.84
C GLY A 89 -0.96 0.93 8.12
N LEU A 90 -1.45 0.29 9.18
CA LEU A 90 -2.85 0.37 9.56
C LEU A 90 -3.26 1.81 9.91
N SER A 91 -2.33 2.58 10.46
CA SER A 91 -2.62 3.98 10.81
C SER A 91 -2.91 4.85 9.59
N LEU A 92 -2.55 4.39 8.39
CA LEU A 92 -2.90 5.07 7.16
C LEU A 92 -4.35 4.82 6.72
N GLY A 93 -5.02 3.84 7.32
CA GLY A 93 -6.38 3.47 6.95
C GLY A 93 -7.36 4.65 6.89
N PRO A 94 -7.48 5.44 7.96
CA PRO A 94 -8.39 6.59 7.94
C PRO A 94 -8.03 7.63 6.87
N ILE A 95 -6.74 7.79 6.59
CA ILE A 95 -6.28 8.72 5.57
C ILE A 95 -6.69 8.23 4.19
N LEU A 96 -6.45 6.96 3.91
CA LEU A 96 -6.82 6.35 2.63
C LEU A 96 -8.33 6.34 2.44
N LYS A 97 -9.08 6.09 3.51
CA LYS A 97 -10.54 6.15 3.45
C LYS A 97 -11.01 7.56 3.08
N ALA A 98 -10.45 8.56 3.72
CA ALA A 98 -10.81 9.95 3.41
C ALA A 98 -10.49 10.30 1.95
N MET A 99 -9.35 9.83 1.46
CA MET A 99 -8.98 10.04 0.05
C MET A 99 -9.93 9.32 -0.89
N ALA A 100 -10.30 8.09 -0.56
CA ALA A 100 -11.26 7.33 -1.36
C ALA A 100 -12.62 8.02 -1.39
N ASP A 101 -13.10 8.49 -0.24
CA ASP A 101 -14.38 9.20 -0.16
C ASP A 101 -14.36 10.46 -1.03
N TRP A 102 -13.27 11.20 -0.96
CA TRP A 102 -13.13 12.41 -1.78
C TRP A 102 -13.14 12.07 -3.27
N GLY A 103 -12.41 11.03 -3.65
CA GLY A 103 -12.34 10.60 -5.04
C GLY A 103 -13.68 10.12 -5.57
N LEU A 104 -14.39 9.33 -4.77
CA LEU A 104 -15.71 8.83 -5.19
C LEU A 104 -16.69 9.97 -5.37
N LYS A 105 -16.64 10.96 -4.48
CA LYS A 105 -17.56 12.08 -4.53
C LYS A 105 -17.27 13.04 -5.68
N ASN A 106 -16.00 13.29 -5.96
CA ASN A 106 -15.59 14.36 -6.85
C ASN A 106 -15.11 13.92 -8.22
N MET A 107 -14.63 12.68 -8.34
CA MET A 107 -13.98 12.21 -9.57
C MET A 107 -14.79 11.15 -10.31
N PHE A 108 -15.70 10.47 -9.62
CA PHE A 108 -16.50 9.42 -10.23
C PHE A 108 -17.95 9.84 -10.30
N THR A 109 -18.58 9.46 -11.44
CA THR A 109 -20.02 9.67 -11.60
C THR A 109 -20.72 8.33 -11.54
N ASN A 110 -22.05 8.34 -11.68
CA ASN A 110 -22.82 7.10 -11.69
C ASN A 110 -22.42 6.16 -12.82
N LYS A 111 -21.73 6.66 -13.81
CA LYS A 111 -21.36 5.88 -14.99
C LYS A 111 -20.01 5.20 -14.85
N VAL A 112 -19.25 5.55 -13.85
CA VAL A 112 -17.90 5.01 -13.68
C VAL A 112 -17.95 3.94 -12.61
N ALA A 113 -17.60 2.71 -13.02
CA ALA A 113 -17.48 1.62 -12.07
C ALA A 113 -16.18 1.76 -11.29
N PHE A 114 -16.21 1.38 -10.03
CA PHE A 114 -15.02 1.32 -9.23
C PHE A 114 -14.96 -0.02 -8.51
N ASP A 115 -13.74 -0.42 -8.16
CA ASP A 115 -13.50 -1.68 -7.46
C ASP A 115 -13.69 -1.45 -5.96
N GLN A 116 -14.71 -2.07 -5.41
CA GLN A 116 -14.99 -1.92 -3.98
C GLN A 116 -13.91 -2.54 -3.11
N ASP A 117 -13.09 -3.41 -3.67
CA ASP A 117 -11.99 -4.03 -2.93
C ASP A 117 -10.94 -3.02 -2.50
N VAL A 118 -10.91 -1.83 -3.11
CA VAL A 118 -9.95 -0.79 -2.74
C VAL A 118 -10.51 0.20 -1.73
N ILE A 119 -11.74 0.00 -1.26
CA ILE A 119 -12.35 0.86 -0.26
C ILE A 119 -12.00 0.32 1.11
N ILE A 120 -11.41 1.16 1.95
CA ILE A 120 -11.03 0.82 3.31
C ILE A 120 -12.04 1.44 4.26
N GLU A 121 -12.62 0.61 5.08
CA GLU A 121 -13.59 1.05 6.08
C GLU A 121 -12.99 1.11 7.47
#